data_200439daa2b36f530c2ab111128d6efc
#
_entry.id   200439daa2b36f530c2ab111128d6efc
#
_cell.length_a   1.000
_cell.length_b   1.000
_cell.length_c   1.000
_cell.angle_alpha   90.00
_cell.angle_beta   90.00
_cell.angle_gamma   90.00
#
_symmetry.space_group_name_H-M   'P 1'
#
loop_
_entity.id
_entity.type
_entity.pdbx_description
1 polymer ?
#
loop_
_entity_poly.entity_id
_entity_poly.type
_entity_poly.pdbx_seq_one_letter_code
_entity_poly.pdbx_strand_id
1 'polypeptide(L)'
;MKITNLDKGMAYQLAEGAKLEVERTNPFFNDYGESTTPLDIPASDHNRMILGYPDTFGRREKMVANNVSIEDGEYFAQCRQIVLSAQHKGNISSSFYINDGSFYSKIQDVKLKDLFKDEMVPGCNTVDECIAFCRSLIDGSNENYGIFPVLLTDDSGLDTGYNYKILNGYGCVASL
;
A
#
# COMPACT_ATOMS: atom_id res chain seq x y z
N MET A 1 -18.43 -14.61 -16.08
CA MET A 1 -17.44 -13.57 -15.64
C MET A 1 -17.57 -12.35 -16.52
N LYS A 2 -17.61 -11.15 -15.96
CA LYS A 2 -17.64 -9.85 -16.64
C LYS A 2 -16.54 -8.97 -16.08
N ILE A 3 -15.75 -8.33 -16.95
CA ILE A 3 -14.69 -7.39 -16.56
C ILE A 3 -15.03 -6.04 -17.17
N THR A 4 -15.16 -5.01 -16.35
CA THR A 4 -15.57 -3.67 -16.79
C THR A 4 -14.45 -2.67 -16.48
N ASN A 5 -14.03 -1.91 -17.47
CA ASN A 5 -13.14 -0.78 -17.28
C ASN A 5 -13.92 0.37 -16.66
N LEU A 6 -13.58 0.76 -15.44
CA LEU A 6 -14.29 1.78 -14.67
C LEU A 6 -13.98 3.19 -15.19
N ASP A 7 -12.79 3.41 -15.72
CA ASP A 7 -12.37 4.71 -16.24
C ASP A 7 -13.15 5.09 -17.51
N LYS A 8 -13.60 4.08 -18.27
CA LYS A 8 -14.36 4.27 -19.51
C LYS A 8 -15.82 3.79 -19.42
N GLY A 9 -16.20 3.11 -18.35
CA GLY A 9 -17.55 2.57 -18.16
C GLY A 9 -17.92 1.46 -19.15
N MET A 10 -16.95 0.76 -19.75
CA MET A 10 -17.18 -0.25 -20.79
C MET A 10 -16.68 -1.62 -20.37
N ALA A 11 -17.45 -2.66 -20.68
CA ALA A 11 -17.07 -4.04 -20.40
C ALA A 11 -16.21 -4.62 -21.52
N TYR A 12 -15.21 -5.43 -21.15
CA TYR A 12 -14.40 -6.16 -22.13
C TYR A 12 -15.17 -7.32 -22.76
N GLN A 13 -14.90 -7.55 -24.03
CA GLN A 13 -15.30 -8.77 -24.72
C GLN A 13 -14.27 -9.85 -24.43
N LEU A 14 -14.65 -10.84 -23.64
CA LEU A 14 -13.78 -11.96 -23.28
C LEU A 14 -13.96 -13.12 -24.26
N ALA A 15 -12.94 -13.97 -24.37
CA ALA A 15 -13.07 -15.23 -25.09
C ALA A 15 -14.06 -16.16 -24.39
N GLU A 16 -14.73 -17.02 -25.14
CA GLU A 16 -15.60 -18.04 -24.59
C GLU A 16 -14.78 -18.97 -23.65
N GLY A 17 -15.30 -19.21 -22.46
CA GLY A 17 -14.61 -20.03 -21.45
C GLY A 17 -13.40 -19.37 -20.80
N ALA A 18 -13.20 -18.06 -20.94
CA ALA A 18 -12.13 -17.34 -20.26
C ALA A 18 -12.20 -17.57 -18.74
N LYS A 19 -11.09 -17.97 -18.15
CA LYS A 19 -10.93 -18.22 -16.72
C LYS A 19 -9.92 -17.25 -16.14
N LEU A 20 -10.19 -16.78 -14.94
CA LEU A 20 -9.30 -15.93 -14.18
C LEU A 20 -8.91 -16.68 -12.89
N GLU A 21 -7.64 -16.90 -12.69
CA GLU A 21 -7.12 -17.48 -11.47
C GLU A 21 -6.58 -16.36 -10.58
N VAL A 22 -7.00 -16.35 -9.32
CA VAL A 22 -6.59 -15.36 -8.33
C VAL A 22 -5.57 -15.99 -7.41
N GLU A 23 -4.37 -15.42 -7.39
CA GLU A 23 -3.32 -15.80 -6.45
C GLU A 23 -3.43 -14.93 -5.20
N ARG A 24 -3.69 -15.58 -4.08
CA ARG A 24 -3.75 -14.93 -2.76
C ARG A 24 -2.52 -15.30 -1.97
N THR A 25 -1.75 -14.30 -1.61
CA THR A 25 -0.64 -14.48 -0.69
C THR A 25 -1.13 -14.34 0.75
N ASN A 26 -0.50 -15.07 1.67
CA ASN A 26 -0.83 -14.93 3.08
C ASN A 26 -0.34 -13.57 3.59
N PRO A 27 -1.24 -12.68 4.06
CA PRO A 27 -0.89 -11.32 4.46
C PRO A 27 0.05 -11.26 5.67
N PHE A 28 0.19 -12.35 6.44
CA PHE A 28 1.15 -12.43 7.55
C PHE A 28 2.61 -12.59 7.09
N PHE A 29 2.83 -13.07 5.86
CA PHE A 29 4.17 -13.33 5.35
C PHE A 29 4.54 -12.46 4.15
N ASN A 30 3.57 -11.80 3.55
CA ASN A 30 3.80 -11.04 2.33
C ASN A 30 2.84 -9.86 2.23
N ASP A 31 3.40 -8.66 2.13
CA ASP A 31 2.67 -7.41 1.96
C ASP A 31 2.22 -7.17 0.50
N TYR A 32 2.56 -8.09 -0.41
CA TYR A 32 2.11 -8.02 -1.79
C TYR A 32 0.63 -8.38 -1.86
N GLY A 33 -0.14 -7.52 -2.47
CA GLY A 33 -1.56 -7.71 -2.66
C GLY A 33 -1.92 -8.95 -3.47
N GLU A 34 -3.21 -9.19 -3.62
CA GLU A 34 -3.73 -10.26 -4.45
C GLU A 34 -3.57 -9.90 -5.93
N SER A 35 -3.06 -10.82 -6.72
CA SER A 35 -2.91 -10.67 -8.16
C SER A 35 -3.56 -11.82 -8.91
N THR A 36 -3.79 -11.62 -10.19
CA THR A 36 -4.27 -12.70 -11.05
C THR A 36 -3.16 -13.22 -11.93
N THR A 37 -3.29 -14.49 -12.33
CA THR A 37 -2.56 -14.98 -13.50
C THR A 37 -2.91 -14.14 -14.72
N PRO A 38 -1.99 -13.99 -15.70
CA PRO A 38 -2.28 -13.24 -16.90
C PRO A 38 -3.51 -13.78 -17.64
N LEU A 39 -4.43 -12.89 -17.98
CA LEU A 39 -5.60 -13.19 -18.79
C LEU A 39 -5.41 -12.63 -20.20
N ASP A 40 -5.65 -13.47 -21.20
CA ASP A 40 -5.63 -13.08 -22.60
C ASP A 40 -6.98 -12.52 -23.02
N ILE A 41 -7.01 -11.24 -23.33
CA ILE A 41 -8.18 -10.53 -23.84
C ILE A 41 -8.06 -10.45 -25.36
N PRO A 42 -9.08 -10.89 -26.14
CA PRO A 42 -9.04 -10.78 -27.59
C PRO A 42 -8.84 -9.34 -28.06
N ALA A 43 -7.95 -9.13 -29.03
CA ALA A 43 -7.69 -7.82 -29.60
C ALA A 43 -8.79 -7.40 -30.58
N SER A 44 -10.06 -7.47 -30.16
CA SER A 44 -11.20 -6.92 -30.91
C SER A 44 -11.11 -5.39 -30.97
N ASP A 45 -11.72 -4.76 -31.96
CA ASP A 45 -11.72 -3.30 -32.09
C ASP A 45 -12.29 -2.62 -30.82
N HIS A 46 -13.30 -3.24 -30.20
CA HIS A 46 -13.88 -2.80 -28.96
C HIS A 46 -12.86 -2.82 -27.82
N ASN A 47 -12.17 -3.94 -27.60
CA ASN A 47 -11.18 -4.07 -26.54
C ASN A 47 -9.96 -3.17 -26.78
N ARG A 48 -9.54 -3.05 -28.03
CA ARG A 48 -8.46 -2.14 -28.43
C ARG A 48 -8.80 -0.69 -28.12
N MET A 49 -10.03 -0.27 -28.41
CA MET A 49 -10.53 1.07 -28.09
C MET A 49 -10.53 1.32 -26.56
N ILE A 50 -10.98 0.34 -25.77
CA ILE A 50 -10.97 0.44 -24.31
C ILE A 50 -9.54 0.61 -23.77
N LEU A 51 -8.60 -0.16 -24.30
CA LEU A 51 -7.20 -0.14 -23.87
C LEU A 51 -6.35 0.94 -24.56
N GLY A 52 -6.96 1.71 -25.46
CA GLY A 52 -6.27 2.78 -26.17
C GLY A 52 -5.25 2.26 -27.19
N TYR A 53 -5.58 1.19 -27.89
CA TYR A 53 -4.79 0.57 -28.98
C TYR A 53 -3.35 0.21 -28.55
N PRO A 54 -3.18 -0.70 -27.57
CA PRO A 54 -1.86 -1.05 -27.05
C PRO A 54 -0.96 -1.76 -28.07
N ASP A 55 -1.54 -2.33 -29.10
CA ASP A 55 -0.88 -3.08 -30.18
C ASP A 55 -0.39 -2.20 -31.36
N THR A 56 -0.51 -0.86 -31.24
CA THR A 56 -0.12 0.06 -32.31
C THR A 56 1.37 0.33 -32.26
N PHE A 57 2.04 0.17 -33.40
CA PHE A 57 3.44 0.48 -33.56
C PHE A 57 3.75 1.98 -33.36
N GLY A 58 4.87 2.27 -32.71
CA GLY A 58 5.33 3.65 -32.51
C GLY A 58 4.66 4.37 -31.34
N ARG A 59 3.84 3.72 -30.55
CA ARG A 59 3.29 4.30 -29.34
C ARG A 59 4.41 4.61 -28.34
N ARG A 60 4.60 5.90 -28.04
CA ARG A 60 5.59 6.37 -27.07
C ARG A 60 5.01 6.61 -25.68
N GLU A 61 3.68 6.59 -25.56
CA GLU A 61 3.02 6.81 -24.29
C GLU A 61 3.15 5.59 -23.39
N LYS A 62 3.49 5.85 -22.14
CA LYS A 62 3.53 4.82 -21.11
C LYS A 62 2.12 4.26 -20.92
N MET A 63 1.98 2.95 -20.93
CA MET A 63 0.69 2.34 -20.60
C MET A 63 0.35 2.62 -19.14
N VAL A 64 -0.79 3.23 -18.93
CA VAL A 64 -1.31 3.54 -17.60
C VAL A 64 -2.13 2.33 -17.14
N ALA A 65 -2.02 2.01 -15.85
CA ALA A 65 -2.89 1.02 -15.24
C ALA A 65 -4.34 1.55 -15.26
N ASN A 66 -5.28 0.71 -15.68
CA ASN A 66 -6.71 1.04 -15.71
C ASN A 66 -7.38 0.52 -14.43
N ASN A 67 -8.37 1.25 -13.94
CA ASN A 67 -9.25 0.76 -12.88
C ASN A 67 -10.34 -0.11 -13.50
N VAL A 68 -10.50 -1.31 -12.97
CA VAL A 68 -11.48 -2.26 -13.51
C VAL A 68 -12.25 -2.93 -12.37
N SER A 69 -13.48 -3.40 -12.67
CA SER A 69 -14.23 -4.30 -11.80
C SER A 69 -14.33 -5.67 -12.47
N ILE A 70 -14.23 -6.70 -11.64
CA ILE A 70 -14.43 -8.11 -12.00
C ILE A 70 -15.67 -8.59 -11.28
N GLU A 71 -16.61 -9.14 -12.04
CA GLU A 71 -17.88 -9.67 -11.55
C GLU A 71 -18.05 -11.10 -12.06
N ASP A 72 -18.26 -12.04 -11.16
CA ASP A 72 -18.57 -13.43 -11.53
C ASP A 72 -19.47 -14.09 -10.48
N GLY A 73 -20.76 -14.13 -10.75
CA GLY A 73 -21.76 -14.58 -9.79
C GLY A 73 -21.78 -13.67 -8.56
N GLU A 74 -21.47 -14.22 -7.39
CA GLU A 74 -21.41 -13.48 -6.13
C GLU A 74 -20.03 -12.80 -5.92
N TYR A 75 -19.06 -13.13 -6.74
CA TYR A 75 -17.73 -12.54 -6.64
C TYR A 75 -17.69 -11.17 -7.28
N PHE A 76 -17.26 -10.19 -6.51
CA PHE A 76 -17.02 -8.81 -6.98
C PHE A 76 -15.68 -8.32 -6.44
N ALA A 77 -14.83 -7.81 -7.33
CA ALA A 77 -13.58 -7.17 -6.95
C ALA A 77 -13.31 -5.94 -7.80
N GLN A 78 -12.81 -4.88 -7.17
CA GLN A 78 -12.20 -3.76 -7.85
C GLN A 78 -10.68 -3.97 -7.88
N CYS A 79 -10.07 -3.77 -9.04
CA CYS A 79 -8.66 -4.05 -9.24
C CYS A 79 -8.05 -3.08 -10.25
N ARG A 80 -6.73 -3.10 -10.31
CA ARG A 80 -5.95 -2.37 -11.30
C ARG A 80 -5.47 -3.33 -12.37
N GLN A 81 -5.80 -3.04 -13.61
CA GLN A 81 -5.34 -3.80 -14.77
C GLN A 81 -4.02 -3.23 -15.27
N ILE A 82 -3.06 -4.11 -15.52
CA ILE A 82 -1.82 -3.81 -16.21
C ILE A 82 -1.75 -4.66 -17.47
N VAL A 83 -1.52 -4.03 -18.61
CA VAL A 83 -1.27 -4.74 -19.86
C VAL A 83 0.18 -5.17 -19.90
N LEU A 84 0.40 -6.47 -19.99
CA LEU A 84 1.74 -7.08 -20.02
C LEU A 84 2.30 -7.12 -21.44
N SER A 85 1.47 -7.51 -22.39
CA SER A 85 1.82 -7.58 -23.80
C SER A 85 0.60 -7.40 -24.70
N ALA A 86 0.81 -6.92 -25.91
CA ALA A 86 -0.24 -6.79 -26.90
C ALA A 86 0.27 -7.27 -28.26
N GLN A 87 -0.46 -8.19 -28.87
CA GLN A 87 -0.17 -8.69 -30.20
C GLN A 87 -1.15 -8.10 -31.21
N HIS A 88 -0.63 -7.58 -32.29
CA HIS A 88 -1.48 -7.05 -33.38
C HIS A 88 -2.35 -8.16 -33.96
N LYS A 89 -3.68 -7.96 -33.96
CA LYS A 89 -4.69 -8.95 -34.36
C LYS A 89 -4.64 -10.29 -33.58
N GLY A 90 -4.00 -10.31 -32.43
CA GLY A 90 -3.93 -11.48 -31.56
C GLY A 90 -4.64 -11.25 -30.24
N ASN A 91 -3.94 -11.49 -29.16
CA ASN A 91 -4.43 -11.28 -27.79
C ASN A 91 -3.68 -10.15 -27.11
N ILE A 92 -4.34 -9.56 -26.13
CA ILE A 92 -3.77 -8.58 -25.19
C ILE A 92 -3.70 -9.26 -23.85
N SER A 93 -2.50 -9.57 -23.40
CA SER A 93 -2.27 -10.21 -22.10
C SER A 93 -2.29 -9.15 -21.00
N SER A 94 -3.14 -9.35 -20.03
CA SER A 94 -3.34 -8.42 -18.91
C SER A 94 -3.34 -9.14 -17.58
N SER A 95 -2.73 -8.54 -16.57
CA SER A 95 -2.80 -8.99 -15.19
C SER A 95 -3.60 -7.98 -14.34
N PHE A 96 -4.30 -8.49 -13.33
CA PHE A 96 -5.17 -7.68 -12.47
C PHE A 96 -4.67 -7.78 -11.05
N TYR A 97 -4.47 -6.63 -10.42
CA TYR A 97 -4.06 -6.50 -9.03
C TYR A 97 -5.28 -6.10 -8.20
N ILE A 98 -5.80 -7.05 -7.43
CA ILE A 98 -7.05 -6.92 -6.69
C ILE A 98 -6.86 -6.09 -5.44
N ASN A 99 -5.77 -6.32 -4.74
CA ASN A 99 -5.36 -5.51 -3.60
C ASN A 99 -3.89 -5.18 -3.84
N ASP A 100 -3.63 -4.01 -4.37
CA ASP A 100 -2.29 -3.62 -4.85
C ASP A 100 -1.30 -3.31 -3.72
N GLY A 101 -1.62 -3.67 -2.48
CA GLY A 101 -0.78 -3.34 -1.33
C GLY A 101 -0.64 -1.83 -1.10
N SER A 102 -1.46 -1.01 -1.76
CA SER A 102 -1.36 0.45 -1.70
C SER A 102 -1.44 1.00 -0.29
N PHE A 103 -2.17 0.32 0.59
CA PHE A 103 -2.22 0.66 2.01
C PHE A 103 -0.87 0.45 2.69
N TYR A 104 -0.28 -0.74 2.54
CA TYR A 104 1.03 -1.07 3.12
C TYR A 104 2.15 -0.23 2.51
N SER A 105 2.13 -0.03 1.19
CA SER A 105 3.08 0.85 0.50
C SER A 105 3.01 2.30 1.01
N LYS A 106 1.82 2.81 1.28
CA LYS A 106 1.65 4.14 1.86
C LYS A 106 2.12 4.21 3.31
N ILE A 107 1.89 3.15 4.10
CA ILE A 107 2.34 3.11 5.49
C ILE A 107 3.87 3.02 5.58
N GLN A 108 4.52 2.26 4.70
CA GLN A 108 5.97 2.14 4.69
C GLN A 108 6.70 3.47 4.54
N ASP A 109 6.11 4.40 3.79
CA ASP A 109 6.66 5.73 3.57
C ASP A 109 6.33 6.72 4.71
N VAL A 110 5.37 6.39 5.56
CA VAL A 110 4.93 7.25 6.66
C VAL A 110 5.78 6.99 7.90
N LYS A 111 6.58 7.95 8.30
CA LYS A 111 7.33 7.88 9.55
C LYS A 111 6.42 8.20 10.72
N LEU A 112 6.59 7.50 11.83
CA LEU A 112 5.79 7.73 13.04
C LEU A 112 5.81 9.20 13.47
N LYS A 113 6.93 9.89 13.30
CA LYS A 113 7.06 11.32 13.57
C LYS A 113 6.18 12.21 12.69
N ASP A 114 5.81 11.74 11.48
CA ASP A 114 5.00 12.52 10.54
C ASP A 114 3.50 12.39 10.87
N LEU A 115 3.11 11.33 11.57
CA LEU A 115 1.74 11.13 12.07
C LEU A 115 1.40 12.09 13.22
N PHE A 116 2.39 12.41 14.06
CA PHE A 116 2.21 13.24 15.25
C PHE A 116 2.88 14.60 15.11
N LYS A 117 3.15 15.02 13.89
CA LYS A 117 3.92 16.24 13.58
C LYS A 117 3.35 17.50 14.20
N ASP A 118 2.03 17.58 14.29
CA ASP A 118 1.30 18.75 14.78
C ASP A 118 0.70 18.55 16.18
N GLU A 119 0.93 17.38 16.79
CA GLU A 119 0.49 17.12 18.15
C GLU A 119 1.52 17.66 19.15
N MET A 120 1.06 18.56 19.96
CA MET A 120 1.82 19.09 21.10
C MET A 120 1.35 18.42 22.39
N VAL A 121 2.30 18.05 23.24
CA VAL A 121 1.97 17.54 24.57
C VAL A 121 1.31 18.67 25.37
N PRO A 122 0.09 18.48 25.87
CA PRO A 122 -0.61 19.52 26.63
C PRO A 122 0.19 19.95 27.87
N GLY A 123 0.22 21.25 28.12
CA GLY A 123 0.88 21.77 29.33
C GLY A 123 2.41 21.86 29.27
N CYS A 124 3.02 21.73 28.08
CA CYS A 124 4.46 21.85 27.89
C CYS A 124 4.82 23.10 27.04
N ASN A 125 4.41 24.27 27.49
CA ASN A 125 4.64 25.53 26.78
C ASN A 125 5.92 26.24 27.22
N THR A 126 6.40 25.96 28.43
CA THR A 126 7.61 26.52 29.01
C THR A 126 8.61 25.43 29.39
N VAL A 127 9.87 25.79 29.57
CA VAL A 127 10.91 24.84 29.98
C VAL A 127 10.60 24.21 31.33
N ASP A 128 10.10 24.99 32.27
CA ASP A 128 9.77 24.48 33.62
C ASP A 128 8.60 23.50 33.59
N GLU A 129 7.58 23.78 32.77
CA GLU A 129 6.47 22.85 32.55
C GLU A 129 6.93 21.55 31.88
N CYS A 130 7.82 21.63 30.89
CA CYS A 130 8.42 20.45 30.28
C CYS A 130 9.22 19.61 31.27
N ILE A 131 9.99 20.24 32.18
CA ILE A 131 10.72 19.56 33.22
C ILE A 131 9.76 18.89 34.21
N ALA A 132 8.70 19.58 34.62
CA ALA A 132 7.68 19.03 35.49
C ALA A 132 6.96 17.84 34.84
N PHE A 133 6.61 17.95 33.59
CA PHE A 133 6.02 16.88 32.81
C PHE A 133 6.95 15.66 32.73
N CYS A 134 8.21 15.86 32.37
CA CYS A 134 9.20 14.77 32.34
C CYS A 134 9.37 14.08 33.72
N ARG A 135 9.33 14.83 34.79
CA ARG A 135 9.40 14.26 36.15
C ARG A 135 8.17 13.41 36.47
N SER A 136 6.97 13.88 36.08
CA SER A 136 5.73 13.13 36.27
C SER A 136 5.68 11.82 35.48
N LEU A 137 6.36 11.77 34.33
CA LEU A 137 6.51 10.53 33.58
C LEU A 137 7.49 9.55 34.23
N ILE A 138 8.56 10.06 34.79
CA ILE A 138 9.60 9.24 35.45
C ILE A 138 9.11 8.65 36.76
N ASP A 139 8.41 9.43 37.57
CA ASP A 139 7.88 8.99 38.86
C ASP A 139 6.54 8.25 38.77
N GLY A 140 5.97 8.17 37.56
CA GLY A 140 4.71 7.47 37.30
C GLY A 140 3.46 8.20 37.81
N SER A 141 3.59 9.47 38.15
CA SER A 141 2.43 10.29 38.62
C SER A 141 1.54 10.79 37.51
N ASN A 142 1.94 10.64 36.25
CA ASN A 142 1.16 11.03 35.10
C ASN A 142 0.17 9.92 34.72
N GLU A 143 -1.14 10.20 34.82
CA GLU A 143 -2.19 9.23 34.54
C GLU A 143 -2.48 9.08 33.02
N ASN A 144 -2.08 10.06 32.21
CA ASN A 144 -2.46 10.12 30.80
C ASN A 144 -1.30 9.76 29.85
N TYR A 145 -0.07 9.83 30.32
CA TYR A 145 1.11 9.61 29.49
C TYR A 145 2.11 8.69 30.19
N GLY A 146 2.72 7.84 29.40
CA GLY A 146 3.78 6.94 29.86
C GLY A 146 5.04 7.05 28.99
N ILE A 147 6.18 6.65 29.53
CA ILE A 147 7.41 6.48 28.77
C ILE A 147 7.64 4.99 28.56
N PHE A 148 7.92 4.60 27.32
CA PHE A 148 8.43 3.28 27.03
C PHE A 148 9.75 3.37 26.28
N PRO A 149 10.70 2.48 26.53
CA PRO A 149 11.99 2.48 25.86
C PRO A 149 11.83 2.04 24.42
N VAL A 150 12.44 2.77 23.50
CA VAL A 150 12.53 2.39 22.10
C VAL A 150 13.90 1.76 21.84
N LEU A 151 13.88 0.52 21.36
CA LEU A 151 15.09 -0.16 20.93
C LEU A 151 15.53 0.40 19.57
N LEU A 152 16.62 1.13 19.57
CA LEU A 152 17.26 1.57 18.34
C LEU A 152 18.33 0.54 17.95
N THR A 153 18.19 -0.05 16.78
CA THR A 153 19.28 -0.80 16.16
C THR A 153 20.15 0.19 15.42
N ASP A 154 21.32 0.42 15.96
CA ASP A 154 22.39 1.18 15.31
C ASP A 154 23.40 0.18 14.77
N ASP A 155 23.83 0.32 13.54
CA ASP A 155 24.83 -0.56 12.91
C ASP A 155 26.18 -0.52 13.62
N SER A 156 26.45 0.56 14.34
CA SER A 156 27.59 0.69 15.26
C SER A 156 27.32 0.07 16.63
N GLY A 157 26.14 -0.47 16.83
CA GLY A 157 25.52 -0.69 18.13
C GLY A 157 25.87 -1.95 18.85
N LEU A 158 26.94 -2.54 18.54
CA LEU A 158 27.49 -3.64 19.33
C LEU A 158 28.00 -3.20 20.69
N ASP A 159 27.72 -1.98 21.05
CA ASP A 159 28.35 -1.41 22.18
C ASP A 159 27.53 -1.53 23.46
N THR A 160 28.25 -1.79 24.51
CA THR A 160 27.84 -1.71 25.92
C THR A 160 27.12 -0.39 26.28
N GLY A 161 27.20 0.63 25.43
CA GLY A 161 26.45 1.87 25.49
C GLY A 161 24.99 1.83 25.11
N TYR A 162 24.49 0.70 24.65
CA TYR A 162 23.12 0.57 24.17
C TYR A 162 22.07 0.86 25.25
N ASN A 163 22.21 0.25 26.41
CA ASN A 163 21.35 0.53 27.57
C ASN A 163 21.49 1.97 28.07
N TYR A 164 22.65 2.55 27.90
CA TYR A 164 22.92 3.92 28.27
C TYR A 164 22.15 4.90 27.34
N LYS A 165 22.09 4.64 26.07
CA LYS A 165 21.31 5.45 25.11
C LYS A 165 19.81 5.39 25.42
N ILE A 166 19.28 4.24 25.77
CA ILE A 166 17.87 4.08 26.17
C ILE A 166 17.58 4.89 27.44
N LEU A 167 18.46 4.84 28.43
CA LEU A 167 18.31 5.57 29.70
C LEU A 167 18.47 7.08 29.54
N ASN A 168 19.21 7.53 28.53
CA ASN A 168 19.49 8.95 28.27
C ASN A 168 18.56 9.66 27.29
N GLY A 169 17.35 9.19 27.09
CA GLY A 169 16.34 9.97 26.39
C GLY A 169 15.89 9.44 25.05
N TYR A 170 16.25 8.22 24.70
CA TYR A 170 15.63 7.52 23.58
C TYR A 170 14.36 6.81 24.04
N GLY A 171 13.34 7.58 24.31
CA GLY A 171 12.03 7.06 24.65
C GLY A 171 10.95 7.76 23.86
N CYS A 172 9.83 7.11 23.66
CA CYS A 172 8.63 7.72 23.14
C CYS A 172 7.66 7.98 24.27
N VAL A 173 6.99 9.13 24.24
CA VAL A 173 5.86 9.42 25.10
C VAL A 173 4.61 8.92 24.37
N ALA A 174 3.86 8.06 25.03
CA ALA A 174 2.59 7.56 24.53
C ALA A 174 1.45 8.02 25.42
N SER A 175 0.30 8.33 24.82
CA SER A 175 -0.95 8.50 25.58
C SER A 175 -1.43 7.13 26.08
N LEU A 176 -1.86 7.07 27.30
CA LEU A 176 -2.42 5.90 27.97
C LEU A 176 -3.91 5.74 27.63
#